data_0e43f0fed2343b352134d29fd1796e55
#
_entry.id   0e43f0fed2343b352134d29fd1796e55
#
_cell.length_a   1.000
_cell.length_b   1.000
_cell.length_c   1.000
_cell.angle_alpha   90.00
_cell.angle_beta   90.00
_cell.angle_gamma   90.00
#
_symmetry.space_group_name_H-M   'P 1'
#
loop_
_entity.id
_entity.type
_entity.pdbx_description
1 polymer ?
#
loop_
_entity_poly.entity_id
_entity_poly.type
_entity_poly.pdbx_seq_one_letter_code
_entity_poly.pdbx_strand_id
1 'polypeptide(L)'
;LSLHDALPIFTEDKLEIVRESDAILREVIREEGLERDIWQYFTVLPGIQSVGVMGDYRTYDHTVGIRAVTSIDGMTSDFARIDWEVLQKISSRIVNEVDHVNRVVYDITSKPPSTIEWE
;
A
#
# COMPACT_ATOMS: atom_id res chain seq x y z
N LEU A 1 18.84 -14.62 13.04
CA LEU A 1 18.29 -14.74 11.70
C LEU A 1 19.37 -14.52 10.65
N SER A 2 19.38 -15.36 9.64
CA SER A 2 20.24 -15.10 8.49
C SER A 2 19.66 -13.94 7.68
N LEU A 3 20.50 -13.30 6.88
CA LEU A 3 20.04 -12.24 5.98
C LEU A 3 18.98 -12.78 5.03
N HIS A 4 19.13 -14.02 4.59
CA HIS A 4 18.18 -14.68 3.71
C HIS A 4 16.79 -14.77 4.35
N ASP A 5 16.70 -15.07 5.66
CA ASP A 5 15.43 -15.16 6.37
C ASP A 5 14.82 -13.79 6.64
N ALA A 6 15.65 -12.75 6.72
CA ALA A 6 15.20 -11.40 6.98
C ALA A 6 14.70 -10.68 5.72
N LEU A 7 15.11 -11.14 4.54
CA LEU A 7 14.71 -10.51 3.28
C LEU A 7 13.42 -11.13 2.74
N PRO A 8 12.49 -10.32 2.26
CA PRO A 8 11.30 -10.86 1.60
C PRO A 8 11.69 -11.57 0.32
N ILE A 9 11.09 -12.74 0.10
CA ILE A 9 11.26 -13.46 -1.16
C ILE A 9 10.16 -13.00 -2.09
N PHE A 10 10.52 -12.28 -3.14
CA PHE A 10 9.58 -11.85 -4.16
C PHE A 10 9.50 -12.90 -5.26
N THR A 11 8.32 -13.49 -5.39
CA THR A 11 7.95 -14.30 -6.54
C THR A 11 7.36 -13.39 -7.61
N GLU A 12 7.20 -13.89 -8.82
CA GLU A 12 6.53 -13.13 -9.87
C GLU A 12 5.12 -12.72 -9.48
N ASP A 13 4.39 -13.59 -8.77
CA ASP A 13 3.05 -13.30 -8.30
C ASP A 13 3.03 -12.11 -7.34
N LYS A 14 3.95 -12.07 -6.41
CA LYS A 14 4.07 -10.96 -5.45
C LYS A 14 4.46 -9.68 -6.14
N LEU A 15 5.37 -9.75 -7.09
CA LEU A 15 5.80 -8.60 -7.87
C LEU A 15 4.64 -8.02 -8.68
N GLU A 16 3.82 -8.90 -9.26
CA GLU A 16 2.62 -8.50 -9.99
C GLU A 16 1.63 -7.77 -9.08
N ILE A 17 1.41 -8.27 -7.87
CA ILE A 17 0.53 -7.63 -6.89
C ILE A 17 1.01 -6.20 -6.60
N VAL A 18 2.30 -6.03 -6.35
CA VAL A 18 2.87 -4.70 -6.06
C VAL A 18 2.72 -3.79 -7.27
N ARG A 19 3.05 -4.25 -8.46
CA ARG A 19 2.96 -3.45 -9.67
C ARG A 19 1.54 -2.99 -9.95
N GLU A 20 0.59 -3.90 -9.90
CA GLU A 20 -0.80 -3.58 -10.19
C GLU A 20 -1.40 -2.67 -9.12
N SER A 21 -1.15 -2.95 -7.86
CA SER A 21 -1.67 -2.12 -6.77
C SER A 21 -1.05 -0.73 -6.78
N ASP A 22 0.25 -0.63 -7.05
CA ASP A 22 0.93 0.66 -7.15
C ASP A 22 0.42 1.49 -8.32
N ALA A 23 0.16 0.84 -9.45
CA ALA A 23 -0.42 1.51 -10.62
C ALA A 23 -1.80 2.09 -10.32
N ILE A 24 -2.63 1.34 -9.60
CA ILE A 24 -3.96 1.81 -9.19
C ILE A 24 -3.83 3.02 -8.25
N LEU A 25 -2.96 2.92 -7.26
CA LEU A 25 -2.70 4.04 -6.33
C LEU A 25 -2.33 5.30 -7.10
N ARG A 26 -1.38 5.20 -8.00
CA ARG A 26 -0.89 6.35 -8.77
C ARG A 26 -1.96 6.93 -9.68
N GLU A 27 -2.75 6.08 -10.30
CA GLU A 27 -3.85 6.51 -11.16
C GLU A 27 -4.90 7.30 -10.36
N VAL A 28 -5.32 6.79 -9.22
CA VAL A 28 -6.32 7.48 -8.38
C VAL A 28 -5.77 8.81 -7.86
N ILE A 29 -4.53 8.82 -7.36
CA ILE A 29 -3.91 10.05 -6.89
C ILE A 29 -3.89 11.12 -8.00
N ARG A 30 -3.57 10.72 -9.22
CA ARG A 30 -3.56 11.63 -10.36
C ARG A 30 -4.97 12.12 -10.72
N GLU A 31 -5.93 11.22 -10.77
CA GLU A 31 -7.33 11.55 -11.09
C GLU A 31 -7.93 12.53 -10.07
N GLU A 32 -7.56 12.39 -8.81
CA GLU A 32 -8.05 13.26 -7.74
C GLU A 32 -7.23 14.55 -7.60
N GLY A 33 -6.21 14.72 -8.42
CA GLY A 33 -5.40 15.95 -8.43
C GLY A 33 -4.51 16.12 -7.20
N LEU A 34 -4.10 15.01 -6.57
CA LEU A 34 -3.33 15.04 -5.33
C LEU A 34 -1.83 14.94 -5.52
N GLU A 35 -1.36 14.82 -6.76
CA GLU A 35 0.06 14.59 -7.06
C GLU A 35 1.00 15.64 -6.47
N ARG A 36 0.54 16.90 -6.41
CA ARG A 36 1.35 18.01 -5.91
C ARG A 36 1.38 18.11 -4.40
N ASP A 37 0.37 17.54 -3.74
CA ASP A 37 0.22 17.66 -2.29
C ASP A 37 0.90 16.52 -1.54
N ILE A 38 1.22 15.44 -2.25
CA ILE A 38 1.82 14.25 -1.65
C ILE A 38 3.23 14.10 -2.20
N TRP A 39 4.22 14.11 -1.30
CA TRP A 39 5.63 14.06 -1.69
C TRP A 39 6.04 12.69 -2.22
N GLN A 40 5.71 11.64 -1.50
CA GLN A 40 5.97 10.26 -1.92
C GLN A 40 4.76 9.39 -1.63
N TYR A 41 4.47 8.47 -2.51
CA TYR A 41 3.39 7.50 -2.31
C TYR A 41 3.71 6.21 -3.07
N PHE A 42 3.42 5.10 -2.43
CA PHE A 42 3.69 3.77 -3.00
C PHE A 42 2.90 2.71 -2.23
N THR A 43 2.82 1.51 -2.82
CA THR A 43 2.26 0.35 -2.14
C THR A 43 3.38 -0.57 -1.66
N VAL A 44 3.09 -1.30 -0.60
CA VAL A 44 4.01 -2.31 -0.06
C VAL A 44 3.26 -3.61 0.11
N LEU A 45 4.00 -4.72 0.08
CA LEU A 45 3.46 -6.04 0.35
C LEU A 45 4.16 -6.57 1.60
N PRO A 46 3.55 -6.43 2.78
CA PRO A 46 4.23 -6.76 4.05
C PRO A 46 4.40 -8.24 4.33
N GLY A 47 3.96 -9.09 3.42
CA GLY A 47 4.09 -10.54 3.60
C GLY A 47 3.06 -11.15 4.53
N ILE A 48 1.99 -10.43 4.81
CA ILE A 48 0.91 -10.89 5.69
C ILE A 48 -0.22 -11.41 4.82
N GLN A 49 -0.72 -12.61 5.16
CA GLN A 49 -1.93 -13.16 4.58
C GLN A 49 -3.00 -13.20 5.65
N SER A 50 -4.21 -12.94 5.26
CA SER A 50 -5.35 -12.94 6.19
C SER A 50 -6.60 -13.48 5.52
N VAL A 51 -7.55 -13.83 6.37
CA VAL A 51 -8.84 -14.36 5.93
C VAL A 51 -9.69 -13.19 5.43
N GLY A 52 -10.33 -13.39 4.29
CA GLY A 52 -11.33 -12.50 3.74
C GLY A 52 -12.55 -13.27 3.28
N VAL A 53 -13.56 -12.53 2.89
CA VAL A 53 -14.77 -13.11 2.30
C VAL A 53 -15.04 -12.40 1.00
N MET A 54 -15.10 -13.15 -0.09
CA MET A 54 -15.41 -12.61 -1.41
C MET A 54 -16.56 -13.42 -1.99
N GLY A 55 -17.75 -12.80 -2.02
CA GLY A 55 -18.97 -13.52 -2.34
C GLY A 55 -19.28 -14.52 -1.25
N ASP A 56 -19.49 -15.79 -1.63
CA ASP A 56 -19.78 -16.89 -0.69
C ASP A 56 -18.53 -17.61 -0.21
N TYR A 57 -17.34 -17.13 -0.63
CA TYR A 57 -16.09 -17.83 -0.36
C TYR A 57 -15.26 -17.11 0.68
N ARG A 58 -14.61 -17.91 1.54
CA ARG A 58 -13.51 -17.41 2.34
C ARG A 58 -12.23 -17.46 1.51
N THR A 59 -11.43 -16.43 1.64
CA THR A 59 -10.12 -16.36 0.99
C THR A 59 -9.03 -16.26 2.04
N TYR A 60 -7.82 -16.65 1.64
CA TYR A 60 -6.64 -16.47 2.45
C TYR A 60 -5.59 -15.83 1.54
N ASP A 61 -5.63 -14.50 1.50
CA ASP A 61 -4.88 -13.73 0.52
C ASP A 61 -4.05 -12.64 1.18
N HIS A 62 -3.34 -11.91 0.34
CA HIS A 62 -2.38 -10.92 0.76
C HIS A 62 -3.03 -9.61 1.22
N THR A 63 -2.31 -8.93 2.10
CA THR A 63 -2.60 -7.56 2.49
C THR A 63 -1.67 -6.63 1.72
N VAL A 64 -2.21 -5.57 1.16
CA VAL A 64 -1.43 -4.49 0.54
C VAL A 64 -1.44 -3.30 1.48
N GLY A 65 -0.28 -2.74 1.74
CA GLY A 65 -0.15 -1.51 2.50
C GLY A 65 0.02 -0.32 1.57
N ILE A 66 -0.55 0.81 1.95
CA ILE A 66 -0.36 2.08 1.25
C ILE A 66 0.47 2.99 2.15
N ARG A 67 1.50 3.59 1.58
CA ARG A 67 2.32 4.60 2.23
C ARG A 67 2.26 5.87 1.40
N ALA A 68 1.82 6.97 2.01
CA ALA A 68 1.80 8.28 1.37
C ALA A 68 2.19 9.32 2.41
N VAL A 69 3.16 10.15 2.09
CA VAL A 69 3.72 11.11 3.04
C VAL A 69 3.83 12.49 2.43
N THR A 70 3.72 13.48 3.31
CA THR A 70 4.04 14.87 3.00
C THR A 70 5.33 15.24 3.74
N SER A 71 6.16 16.09 3.14
CA SER A 71 7.41 16.50 3.77
C SER A 71 7.86 17.84 3.20
N ILE A 72 8.54 18.62 4.03
CA ILE A 72 9.17 19.85 3.61
C ILE A 72 10.64 19.57 3.25
N ASP A 73 11.34 18.75 4.03
CA ASP A 73 12.78 18.54 3.90
C ASP A 73 13.23 17.07 3.87
N GLY A 74 12.31 16.12 4.00
CA GLY A 74 12.63 14.69 4.01
C GLY A 74 13.20 14.15 5.31
N MET A 75 13.64 15.02 6.22
CA MET A 75 14.12 14.60 7.54
C MET A 75 12.95 14.27 8.45
N THR A 76 11.92 15.08 8.38
CA THR A 76 10.66 14.85 9.09
C THR A 76 9.55 14.79 8.06
N SER A 77 8.67 13.84 8.22
CA SER A 77 7.56 13.64 7.29
C SER A 77 6.34 13.19 8.07
N ASP A 78 5.19 13.59 7.61
CA ASP A 78 3.92 13.15 8.16
C ASP A 78 3.19 12.34 7.11
N PHE A 79 2.28 11.46 7.56
CA PHE A 79 1.44 10.76 6.60
C PHE A 79 0.50 11.75 5.91
N ALA A 80 0.19 11.50 4.66
CA ALA A 80 -0.73 12.34 3.91
C ALA A 80 -2.17 12.09 4.37
N ARG A 81 -2.89 13.16 4.67
CA ARG A 81 -4.28 13.06 5.10
C ARG A 81 -5.19 13.08 3.87
N ILE A 82 -5.29 11.91 3.28
CA ILE A 82 -6.12 11.69 2.09
C ILE A 82 -7.57 11.52 2.55
N ASP A 83 -8.49 12.13 1.82
CA ASP A 83 -9.92 11.99 2.12
C ASP A 83 -10.36 10.54 2.15
N TRP A 84 -11.26 10.21 3.08
CA TRP A 84 -11.74 8.84 3.25
C TRP A 84 -12.34 8.26 1.97
N GLU A 85 -13.06 9.05 1.20
CA GLU A 85 -13.64 8.60 -0.06
C GLU A 85 -12.57 8.20 -1.07
N VAL A 86 -11.47 8.93 -1.10
CA VAL A 86 -10.35 8.63 -2.00
C VAL A 86 -9.66 7.34 -1.54
N LEU A 87 -9.40 7.20 -0.25
CA LEU A 87 -8.83 5.97 0.30
C LEU A 87 -9.74 4.77 0.05
N GLN A 88 -11.04 4.94 0.20
CA GLN A 88 -12.01 3.87 -0.09
C GLN A 88 -11.98 3.48 -1.56
N LYS A 89 -11.89 4.45 -2.45
CA LYS A 89 -11.79 4.19 -3.90
C LYS A 89 -10.53 3.38 -4.22
N ILE A 90 -9.39 3.77 -3.65
CA ILE A 90 -8.13 3.04 -3.84
C ILE A 90 -8.27 1.60 -3.35
N SER A 91 -8.76 1.45 -2.14
CA SER A 91 -8.95 0.13 -1.51
C SER A 91 -9.88 -0.76 -2.34
N SER A 92 -11.02 -0.24 -2.73
CA SER A 92 -12.00 -0.99 -3.52
C SER A 92 -11.44 -1.42 -4.87
N ARG A 93 -10.74 -0.54 -5.54
CA ARG A 93 -10.12 -0.85 -6.82
C ARG A 93 -9.04 -1.92 -6.68
N ILE A 94 -8.18 -1.80 -5.67
CA ILE A 94 -7.11 -2.78 -5.47
C ILE A 94 -7.72 -4.16 -5.21
N VAL A 95 -8.67 -4.26 -4.29
CA VAL A 95 -9.28 -5.54 -3.94
C VAL A 95 -10.03 -6.15 -5.13
N ASN A 96 -10.68 -5.34 -5.93
CA ASN A 96 -11.48 -5.84 -7.06
C ASN A 96 -10.66 -6.13 -8.31
N GLU A 97 -9.57 -5.43 -8.53
CA GLU A 97 -8.80 -5.51 -9.77
C GLU A 97 -7.50 -6.30 -9.64
N VAL A 98 -6.95 -6.43 -8.43
CA VAL A 98 -5.70 -7.15 -8.21
C VAL A 98 -5.99 -8.51 -7.60
N ASP A 99 -5.61 -9.57 -8.30
CA ASP A 99 -5.82 -10.93 -7.83
C ASP A 99 -5.00 -11.19 -6.55
N HIS A 100 -5.56 -12.00 -5.67
CA HIS A 100 -4.90 -12.45 -4.44
C HIS A 100 -4.68 -11.36 -3.38
N VAL A 101 -5.46 -10.30 -3.43
CA VAL A 101 -5.48 -9.25 -2.41
C VAL A 101 -6.88 -9.14 -1.82
N ASN A 102 -6.98 -9.29 -0.52
CA ASN A 102 -8.27 -9.19 0.17
C ASN A 102 -8.31 -8.12 1.26
N ARG A 103 -7.21 -7.39 1.44
CA ARG A 103 -7.15 -6.36 2.48
C ARG A 103 -6.18 -5.26 2.09
N VAL A 104 -6.57 -4.03 2.36
CA VAL A 104 -5.73 -2.85 2.14
C VAL A 104 -5.65 -2.09 3.46
N VAL A 105 -4.44 -1.69 3.85
CA VAL A 105 -4.20 -0.89 5.05
C VAL A 105 -3.45 0.39 4.67
N TYR A 106 -3.62 1.43 5.46
CA TYR A 106 -2.92 2.69 5.25
C TYR A 106 -2.00 2.97 6.44
N ASP A 107 -0.70 3.20 6.16
CA ASP A 107 0.28 3.50 7.18
C ASP A 107 0.18 4.97 7.59
N ILE A 108 -0.24 5.21 8.82
CA ILE A 108 -0.43 6.56 9.37
C ILE A 108 0.67 6.97 10.34
N THR A 109 1.84 6.37 10.20
CA THR A 109 2.97 6.67 11.08
C THR A 109 3.85 7.76 10.48
N SER A 110 4.17 8.76 11.26
CA SER A 110 5.04 9.85 10.84
C SER A 110 6.53 9.44 10.93
N LYS A 111 7.37 10.20 10.30
CA LYS A 111 8.82 10.11 10.43
C LYS A 111 9.32 11.33 11.19
N PRO A 112 9.95 11.19 12.35
CA PRO A 112 10.07 10.00 13.17
C PRO A 112 8.74 9.61 13.83
N PRO A 113 8.56 8.41 14.40
CA PRO A 113 9.57 7.37 14.67
C PRO A 113 9.82 6.40 13.52
N SER A 114 8.92 6.37 12.53
CA SER A 114 9.06 5.45 11.42
C SER A 114 9.88 6.08 10.30
N THR A 115 10.30 5.29 9.34
CA THR A 115 10.88 5.79 8.09
C THR A 115 9.79 5.94 7.05
N ILE A 116 10.13 6.54 5.91
CA ILE A 116 9.18 6.62 4.80
C ILE A 116 9.03 5.23 4.20
N GLU A 117 10.14 4.63 3.83
CA GLU A 117 10.17 3.26 3.32
C GLU A 117 10.02 2.28 4.48
N TRP A 118 9.56 1.07 4.15
CA TRP A 118 9.38 0.00 5.13
C TRP A 118 10.63 -0.86 5.34
N GLU A 119 11.67 -0.57 4.59
CA GLU A 119 12.94 -1.28 4.70
C GLU A 119 14.12 -0.34 4.86
#